data_e83858406e1bd3a11bb004a1dabebcde
#
_entry.id   e83858406e1bd3a11bb004a1dabebcde
#
_cell.length_a   1.000
_cell.length_b   1.000
_cell.length_c   1.000
_cell.angle_alpha   90.00
_cell.angle_beta   90.00
_cell.angle_gamma   90.00
#
_symmetry.space_group_name_H-M   'P 1'
#
loop_
_entity.id
_entity.type
_entity.pdbx_description
1 polymer ?
#
loop_
_entity_poly.entity_id
_entity_poly.type
_entity_poly.pdbx_seq_one_letter_code
_entity_poly.pdbx_strand_id
1 'polypeptide(L)'
;MLFAAETWPFTAAAFLMLLIAIVEGIAMVVGANLSETLHHALPGPDSLHGPFDKLLGWLYVGRVPLLVLLVMFLAGFALTGFALNMVVHRFFGVWVPPLVSVPAAFLATLPIVRLLGAGLAHLIPQDQTFAVSFDSLVGRIAT
;
A
#
# COMPACT_ATOMS: atom_id res chain seq x y z
N MET A 1 25.18 10.49 -0.76
CA MET A 1 24.54 9.51 0.14
C MET A 1 23.29 8.86 -0.48
N LEU A 2 22.38 9.60 -1.12
CA LEU A 2 21.16 9.03 -1.74
C LEU A 2 21.43 8.10 -2.95
N PHE A 3 22.57 8.24 -3.59
CA PHE A 3 22.97 7.46 -4.79
C PHE A 3 24.13 6.51 -4.53
N ALA A 4 24.39 6.16 -3.28
CA ALA A 4 25.35 5.12 -2.96
C ALA A 4 24.82 3.76 -3.48
N ALA A 5 25.73 2.89 -3.94
CA ALA A 5 25.37 1.58 -4.47
C ALA A 5 24.58 0.71 -3.49
N GLU A 6 24.72 0.97 -2.20
CA GLU A 6 24.06 0.24 -1.12
C GLU A 6 22.63 0.73 -0.86
N THR A 7 22.31 1.98 -1.21
CA THR A 7 21.01 2.61 -0.94
C THR A 7 20.12 2.74 -2.18
N TRP A 8 20.61 2.32 -3.35
CA TRP A 8 19.87 2.46 -4.61
C TRP A 8 18.46 1.83 -4.61
N PRO A 9 18.18 0.67 -3.94
CA PRO A 9 16.84 0.10 -3.96
C PRO A 9 15.83 0.99 -3.24
N PHE A 10 16.27 1.64 -2.16
CA PHE A 10 15.43 2.55 -1.38
C PHE A 10 15.19 3.87 -2.11
N THR A 11 16.22 4.36 -2.80
CA THR A 11 16.10 5.52 -3.68
C THR A 11 15.15 5.24 -4.84
N ALA A 12 15.25 4.07 -5.47
CA ALA A 12 14.36 3.65 -6.54
C ALA A 12 12.89 3.54 -6.04
N ALA A 13 12.68 2.98 -4.84
CA ALA A 13 11.36 2.92 -4.23
C ALA A 13 10.78 4.32 -3.95
N ALA A 14 11.59 5.24 -3.45
CA ALA A 14 11.18 6.62 -3.22
C ALA A 14 10.82 7.35 -4.52
N PHE A 15 11.61 7.16 -5.59
CA PHE A 15 11.30 7.71 -6.91
C PHE A 15 10.02 7.11 -7.50
N LEU A 16 9.82 5.80 -7.37
CA LEU A 16 8.62 5.14 -7.85
C LEU A 16 7.38 5.65 -7.09
N MET A 17 7.48 5.81 -5.77
CA MET A 17 6.44 6.42 -4.95
C MET A 17 6.08 7.82 -5.45
N LEU A 18 7.08 8.66 -5.69
CA LEU A 18 6.90 10.02 -6.17
C LEU A 18 6.25 10.03 -7.57
N LEU A 19 6.69 9.14 -8.45
CA LEU A 19 6.13 9.02 -9.81
C LEU A 19 4.65 8.61 -9.76
N ILE A 20 4.29 7.63 -8.93
CA ILE A 20 2.90 7.22 -8.73
C ILE A 20 2.07 8.40 -8.20
N ALA A 21 2.57 9.12 -7.20
CA ALA A 21 1.88 10.27 -6.62
C ALA A 21 1.65 11.40 -7.65
N ILE A 22 2.64 11.66 -8.51
CA ILE A 22 2.51 12.67 -9.59
C ILE A 22 1.48 12.22 -10.62
N VAL A 23 1.56 10.96 -11.08
CA VAL A 23 0.62 10.41 -12.07
C VAL A 23 -0.81 10.44 -11.54
N GLU A 24 -1.02 10.04 -10.29
CA GLU A 24 -2.34 10.10 -9.65
C GLU A 24 -2.84 11.55 -9.49
N GLY A 25 -1.95 12.47 -9.10
CA GLY A 25 -2.29 13.90 -9.02
C GLY A 25 -2.72 14.46 -10.37
N ILE A 26 -2.02 14.11 -11.45
CA ILE A 26 -2.40 14.52 -12.82
C ILE A 26 -3.72 13.86 -13.23
N ALA A 27 -3.91 12.57 -12.95
CA ALA A 27 -5.13 11.83 -13.25
C ALA A 27 -6.34 12.46 -12.56
N MET A 28 -6.22 12.85 -11.30
CA MET A 28 -7.26 13.57 -10.57
C MET A 28 -7.63 14.91 -11.22
N VAL A 29 -6.64 15.67 -11.69
CA VAL A 29 -6.87 16.96 -12.37
C VAL A 29 -7.60 16.76 -13.70
N VAL A 30 -7.31 15.67 -14.41
CA VAL A 30 -7.96 15.32 -15.70
C VAL A 30 -9.34 14.65 -15.48
N GLY A 31 -9.70 14.33 -14.23
CA GLY A 31 -10.94 13.63 -13.90
C GLY A 31 -10.89 12.12 -14.14
N ALA A 32 -9.69 11.56 -14.25
CA ALA A 32 -9.46 10.12 -14.33
C ALA A 32 -9.05 9.59 -12.95
N ASN A 33 -9.52 8.40 -12.59
CA ASN A 33 -9.12 7.70 -11.38
C ASN A 33 -8.24 6.51 -11.73
N LEU A 34 -6.93 6.67 -11.54
CA LEU A 34 -5.96 5.58 -11.77
C LEU A 34 -6.20 4.42 -10.79
N SER A 35 -6.63 4.74 -9.59
CA SER A 35 -7.01 3.79 -8.55
C SER A 35 -8.12 2.83 -9.02
N GLU A 36 -9.16 3.33 -9.69
CA GLU A 36 -10.24 2.53 -10.27
C GLU A 36 -9.75 1.63 -11.41
N THR A 37 -8.92 2.18 -12.29
CA THR A 37 -8.35 1.43 -13.42
C THR A 37 -7.46 0.28 -12.94
N LEU A 38 -6.66 0.50 -11.89
CA LEU A 38 -5.83 -0.53 -11.26
C LEU A 38 -6.67 -1.61 -10.56
N HIS A 39 -7.77 -1.24 -9.89
CA HIS A 39 -8.69 -2.21 -9.30
C HIS A 39 -9.34 -3.12 -10.34
N HIS A 40 -9.61 -2.61 -11.55
CA HIS A 40 -10.15 -3.42 -12.65
C HIS A 40 -9.10 -4.25 -13.37
N ALA A 41 -7.83 -3.80 -13.40
CA ALA A 41 -6.75 -4.48 -14.09
C ALA A 41 -6.08 -5.58 -13.24
N LEU A 42 -6.17 -5.47 -11.92
CA LEU A 42 -5.60 -6.48 -11.03
C LEU A 42 -6.68 -7.50 -10.63
N PRO A 43 -6.34 -8.80 -10.61
CA PRO A 43 -7.25 -9.81 -10.11
C PRO A 43 -7.62 -9.48 -8.65
N GLY A 44 -8.92 -9.44 -8.39
CA GLY A 44 -9.44 -9.18 -7.05
C GLY A 44 -8.92 -10.20 -6.02
N PRO A 45 -8.96 -9.87 -4.73
CA PRO A 45 -8.52 -10.76 -3.65
C PRO A 45 -9.20 -12.14 -3.71
N ASP A 46 -10.41 -12.22 -4.27
CA ASP A 46 -11.17 -13.46 -4.42
C ASP A 46 -10.60 -14.42 -5.49
N SER A 47 -9.71 -13.96 -6.36
CA SER A 47 -9.09 -14.77 -7.42
C SER A 47 -7.76 -15.40 -7.02
N LEU A 48 -7.16 -14.97 -5.91
CA LEU A 48 -5.89 -15.45 -5.39
C LEU A 48 -6.13 -16.50 -4.28
N HIS A 49 -6.42 -17.74 -4.68
CA HIS A 49 -6.54 -18.86 -3.75
C HIS A 49 -5.14 -19.31 -3.32
N GLY A 50 -4.73 -18.97 -2.07
CA GLY A 50 -3.44 -19.41 -1.55
C GLY A 50 -3.00 -18.70 -0.27
N PRO A 51 -1.77 -18.97 0.21
CA PRO A 51 -1.22 -18.33 1.41
C PRO A 51 -1.09 -16.81 1.28
N PHE A 52 -1.04 -16.30 0.05
CA PHE A 52 -1.00 -14.86 -0.25
C PHE A 52 -2.31 -14.14 0.09
N ASP A 53 -3.45 -14.81 0.02
CA ASP A 53 -4.75 -14.25 0.37
C ASP A 53 -4.82 -13.83 1.85
N LYS A 54 -4.28 -14.66 2.72
CA LYS A 54 -4.15 -14.35 4.15
C LYS A 54 -3.22 -13.16 4.42
N LEU A 55 -2.13 -13.04 3.66
CA LEU A 55 -1.20 -11.92 3.76
C LEU A 55 -1.85 -10.62 3.26
N LEU A 56 -2.55 -10.66 2.13
CA LEU A 56 -3.25 -9.51 1.57
C LEU A 56 -4.38 -9.04 2.48
N GLY A 57 -5.20 -9.96 3.00
CA GLY A 57 -6.22 -9.65 4.00
C GLY A 57 -5.62 -9.10 5.30
N TRP A 58 -4.45 -9.60 5.72
CA TRP A 58 -3.72 -9.12 6.88
C TRP A 58 -3.20 -7.69 6.70
N LEU A 59 -2.87 -7.29 5.45
CA LEU A 59 -2.45 -5.94 5.07
C LEU A 59 -3.64 -4.99 4.81
N TYR A 60 -4.87 -5.38 5.08
CA TYR A 60 -6.09 -4.59 4.80
C TYR A 60 -6.35 -4.32 3.31
N VAL A 61 -5.82 -5.15 2.42
CA VAL A 61 -6.16 -5.11 0.99
C VAL A 61 -7.67 -5.40 0.84
N GLY A 62 -8.36 -4.53 0.11
CA GLY A 62 -9.83 -4.58 -0.05
C GLY A 62 -10.61 -3.63 0.88
N ARG A 63 -10.00 -3.14 1.97
CA ARG A 63 -10.58 -2.09 2.81
C ARG A 63 -10.01 -0.70 2.52
N VAL A 64 -8.78 -0.67 2.01
CA VAL A 64 -8.08 0.55 1.60
C VAL A 64 -7.78 0.43 0.11
N PRO A 65 -7.87 1.52 -0.67
CA PRO A 65 -7.48 1.50 -2.08
C PRO A 65 -6.07 0.95 -2.24
N LEU A 66 -5.90 0.00 -3.15
CA LEU A 66 -4.64 -0.71 -3.37
C LEU A 66 -3.48 0.25 -3.65
N LEU A 67 -3.75 1.33 -4.39
CA LEU A 67 -2.76 2.35 -4.73
C LEU A 67 -2.23 3.06 -3.48
N VAL A 68 -3.12 3.41 -2.53
CA VAL A 68 -2.74 4.02 -1.26
C VAL A 68 -1.85 3.08 -0.47
N LEU A 69 -2.22 1.79 -0.41
CA LEU A 69 -1.43 0.77 0.28
C LEU A 69 -0.05 0.60 -0.36
N LEU A 70 0.02 0.64 -1.70
CA LEU A 70 1.27 0.55 -2.45
C LEU A 70 2.19 1.74 -2.16
N VAL A 71 1.64 2.96 -2.18
CA VAL A 71 2.40 4.18 -1.86
C VAL A 71 2.89 4.14 -0.42
N MET A 72 2.05 3.73 0.52
CA MET A 72 2.43 3.56 1.93
C MET A 72 3.54 2.51 2.10
N PHE A 73 3.46 1.41 1.37
CA PHE A 73 4.48 0.38 1.39
C PHE A 73 5.81 0.90 0.83
N LEU A 74 5.80 1.56 -0.31
CA LEU A 74 7.00 2.13 -0.93
C LEU A 74 7.64 3.20 -0.04
N ALA A 75 6.82 4.07 0.57
CA ALA A 75 7.30 5.07 1.53
C ALA A 75 7.93 4.42 2.76
N GLY A 76 7.24 3.47 3.37
CA GLY A 76 7.73 2.72 4.52
C GLY A 76 9.03 1.98 4.21
N PHE A 77 9.09 1.31 3.05
CA PHE A 77 10.27 0.59 2.60
C PHE A 77 11.48 1.52 2.38
N ALA A 78 11.27 2.65 1.72
CA ALA A 78 12.32 3.64 1.51
C ALA A 78 12.82 4.20 2.86
N LEU A 79 11.91 4.62 3.73
CA LEU A 79 12.26 5.20 5.03
C LEU A 79 12.97 4.20 5.94
N THR A 80 12.47 2.98 6.06
CA THR A 80 13.09 1.94 6.91
C THR A 80 14.45 1.53 6.36
N GLY A 81 14.59 1.44 5.03
CA GLY A 81 15.87 1.11 4.39
C GLY A 81 16.92 2.20 4.59
N PHE A 82 16.57 3.48 4.43
CA PHE A 82 17.47 4.59 4.73
C PHE A 82 17.81 4.66 6.20
N ALA A 83 16.82 4.54 7.09
CA ALA A 83 17.04 4.57 8.54
C ALA A 83 17.97 3.44 8.98
N LEU A 84 17.74 2.22 8.51
CA LEU A 84 18.58 1.06 8.81
C LEU A 84 20.02 1.30 8.38
N ASN A 85 20.24 1.72 7.13
CA ASN A 85 21.58 2.02 6.62
C ASN A 85 22.24 3.16 7.39
N MET A 86 21.50 4.22 7.71
CA MET A 86 22.02 5.37 8.47
C MET A 86 22.42 4.97 9.89
N VAL A 87 21.60 4.17 10.57
CA VAL A 87 21.88 3.69 11.94
C VAL A 87 23.11 2.80 11.94
N VAL A 88 23.17 1.80 11.04
CA VAL A 88 24.32 0.89 10.98
C VAL A 88 25.60 1.67 10.63
N HIS A 89 25.54 2.57 9.67
CA HIS A 89 26.71 3.40 9.32
C HIS A 89 27.15 4.29 10.49
N ARG A 90 26.21 4.81 11.27
CA ARG A 90 26.53 5.67 12.44
C ARG A 90 27.22 4.90 13.58
N PHE A 91 26.83 3.64 13.81
CA PHE A 91 27.36 2.83 14.91
C PHE A 91 28.56 1.98 14.53
N PHE A 92 28.57 1.46 13.32
CA PHE A 92 29.59 0.49 12.87
C PHE A 92 30.51 1.05 11.77
N GLY A 93 30.23 2.23 11.24
CA GLY A 93 31.04 2.86 10.18
C GLY A 93 30.94 2.17 8.81
N VAL A 94 30.08 1.18 8.65
CA VAL A 94 29.93 0.39 7.42
C VAL A 94 28.51 0.55 6.84
N TRP A 95 28.42 0.47 5.51
CA TRP A 95 27.14 0.42 4.81
C TRP A 95 26.66 -1.04 4.71
N VAL A 96 25.36 -1.23 4.91
CA VAL A 96 24.75 -2.56 4.80
C VAL A 96 24.57 -2.91 3.31
N PRO A 97 25.09 -4.04 2.84
CA PRO A 97 24.88 -4.42 1.44
C PRO A 97 23.39 -4.63 1.13
N PRO A 98 22.94 -4.30 -0.10
CA PRO A 98 21.53 -4.39 -0.49
C PRO A 98 20.91 -5.76 -0.27
N LEU A 99 21.69 -6.83 -0.41
CA LEU A 99 21.25 -8.20 -0.20
C LEU A 99 20.71 -8.46 1.23
N VAL A 100 21.21 -7.73 2.22
CA VAL A 100 20.78 -7.83 3.62
C VAL A 100 19.80 -6.72 3.98
N SER A 101 20.06 -5.49 3.52
CA SER A 101 19.23 -4.33 3.88
C SER A 101 17.85 -4.39 3.24
N VAL A 102 17.72 -4.92 2.01
CA VAL A 102 16.42 -5.02 1.32
C VAL A 102 15.45 -5.96 2.06
N PRO A 103 15.79 -7.23 2.36
CA PRO A 103 14.88 -8.10 3.10
C PRO A 103 14.60 -7.60 4.53
N ALA A 104 15.60 -7.02 5.19
CA ALA A 104 15.42 -6.44 6.51
C ALA A 104 14.43 -5.25 6.49
N ALA A 105 14.60 -4.32 5.56
CA ALA A 105 13.69 -3.20 5.37
C ALA A 105 12.28 -3.66 4.97
N PHE A 106 12.18 -4.67 4.09
CA PHE A 106 10.90 -5.26 3.69
C PHE A 106 10.14 -5.80 4.90
N LEU A 107 10.79 -6.65 5.71
CA LEU A 107 10.17 -7.22 6.91
C LEU A 107 9.79 -6.15 7.94
N ALA A 108 10.63 -5.12 8.12
CA ALA A 108 10.34 -4.02 9.04
C ALA A 108 9.20 -3.12 8.54
N THR A 109 9.00 -3.02 7.23
CA THR A 109 7.93 -2.22 6.63
C THR A 109 6.55 -2.86 6.82
N LEU A 110 6.45 -4.19 6.81
CA LEU A 110 5.17 -4.89 6.94
C LEU A 110 4.34 -4.48 8.17
N PRO A 111 4.90 -4.47 9.41
CA PRO A 111 4.14 -4.02 10.57
C PRO A 111 3.79 -2.53 10.52
N ILE A 112 4.64 -1.70 9.91
CA ILE A 112 4.38 -0.26 9.75
C ILE A 112 3.18 -0.04 8.82
N VAL A 113 3.17 -0.67 7.67
CA VAL A 113 2.06 -0.57 6.70
C VAL A 113 0.77 -1.11 7.31
N ARG A 114 0.84 -2.19 8.07
CA ARG A 114 -0.32 -2.72 8.78
C ARG A 114 -0.89 -1.72 9.80
N LEU A 115 -0.03 -1.11 10.60
CA LEU A 115 -0.45 -0.14 11.62
C LEU A 115 -1.10 1.08 10.97
N LEU A 116 -0.49 1.61 9.92
CA LEU A 116 -1.01 2.73 9.15
C LEU A 116 -2.29 2.36 8.40
N GLY A 117 -2.34 1.18 7.77
CA GLY A 117 -3.51 0.67 7.07
C GLY A 117 -4.69 0.44 8.02
N ALA A 118 -4.45 -0.06 9.23
CA ALA A 118 -5.47 -0.19 10.26
C ALA A 118 -6.02 1.18 10.70
N GLY A 119 -5.13 2.18 10.86
CA GLY A 119 -5.51 3.55 11.17
C GLY A 119 -6.38 4.16 10.05
N LEU A 120 -5.99 4.00 8.79
CA LEU A 120 -6.76 4.47 7.65
C LEU A 120 -8.11 3.75 7.53
N ALA A 121 -8.14 2.44 7.68
CA ALA A 121 -9.36 1.66 7.62
C ALA A 121 -10.37 2.05 8.72
N HIS A 122 -9.89 2.60 9.83
CA HIS A 122 -10.74 3.12 10.89
C HIS A 122 -11.27 4.53 10.60
N LEU A 123 -10.51 5.32 9.83
CA LEU A 123 -10.87 6.69 9.45
C LEU A 123 -11.80 6.76 8.23
N ILE A 124 -11.73 5.76 7.34
CA ILE A 124 -12.62 5.66 6.18
C ILE A 124 -13.92 5.03 6.67
N PRO A 125 -15.04 5.78 6.80
CA PRO A 125 -16.32 5.17 7.08
C PRO A 125 -16.58 4.18 5.95
N GLN A 126 -16.76 2.93 6.30
CA GLN A 126 -17.33 1.97 5.36
C GLN A 126 -18.77 2.42 5.17
N ASP A 127 -19.04 3.18 4.11
CA ASP A 127 -20.39 3.31 3.61
C ASP A 127 -20.84 1.88 3.27
N GLN A 128 -21.42 1.24 4.28
CA GLN A 128 -22.30 0.14 4.03
C GLN A 128 -23.40 0.77 3.18
N THR A 129 -23.23 0.70 1.88
CA THR A 129 -24.35 0.81 0.98
C THR A 129 -25.33 -0.23 1.49
N PHE A 130 -26.30 0.24 2.27
CA PHE A 130 -27.55 -0.45 2.42
C PHE A 130 -28.17 -0.45 1.02
N ALA A 131 -27.63 -1.29 0.16
CA ALA A 131 -28.38 -1.82 -0.95
C ALA A 131 -29.52 -2.57 -0.26
N VAL A 132 -30.56 -1.83 0.09
CA VAL A 132 -31.85 -2.39 0.43
C VAL A 132 -32.17 -3.22 -0.81
N SER A 133 -32.04 -4.53 -0.68
CA SER A 133 -32.38 -5.45 -1.74
C SER A 133 -33.79 -5.08 -2.17
N PHE A 134 -33.96 -4.70 -3.43
CA PHE A 134 -35.26 -4.39 -3.99
C PHE A 134 -36.27 -5.52 -3.78
N ASP A 135 -35.80 -6.74 -3.55
CA ASP A 135 -36.59 -7.89 -3.15
C ASP A 135 -37.33 -7.72 -1.82
N SER A 136 -36.86 -6.87 -0.91
CA SER A 136 -37.58 -6.60 0.35
C SER A 136 -38.72 -5.57 0.19
N LEU A 137 -38.79 -4.90 -0.95
CA LEU A 137 -39.85 -3.92 -1.27
C LEU A 137 -40.96 -4.53 -2.12
N VAL A 138 -40.70 -5.68 -2.77
CA VAL A 138 -41.72 -6.40 -3.53
C VAL A 138 -42.51 -7.27 -2.54
N GLY A 139 -43.62 -6.73 -2.02
CA GLY A 139 -44.50 -7.48 -1.11
C GLY A 139 -45.16 -6.64 -0.03
N ARG A 140 -44.76 -5.39 0.19
CA ARG A 140 -45.49 -4.43 1.01
C ARG A 140 -46.39 -3.56 0.15
N ILE A 141 -47.41 -4.15 -0.42
CA ILE A 141 -48.56 -3.38 -0.89
C ILE A 141 -49.31 -2.97 0.36
N ALA A 142 -49.40 -1.67 0.59
CA ALA A 142 -50.22 -1.09 1.62
C ALA A 142 -51.68 -1.49 1.41
N THR A 143 -52.24 -2.10 2.37
CA THR A 143 -53.69 -2.10 2.62
C THR A 143 -54.03 -0.88 3.43
#